data_38029fba471ec9e065c098ac54c792d3
#
_entry.id   38029fba471ec9e065c098ac54c792d3
#
_cell.length_a   1.000
_cell.length_b   1.000
_cell.length_c   1.000
_cell.angle_alpha   90.00
_cell.angle_beta   90.00
_cell.angle_gamma   90.00
#
_symmetry.space_group_name_H-M   'P 1'
#
loop_
_entity.id
_entity.type
_entity.pdbx_description
1 polymer ?
#
loop_
_entity_poly.entity_id
_entity_poly.type
_entity_poly.pdbx_seq_one_letter_code
_entity_poly.pdbx_strand_id
1 'polypeptide(L)'
;MKIFNRISTAFIICFLFAVALLNSTAAAKVSSNWPQWRGPEGQGVSADTGLPVEWSNTKNVKWKTPLAGRGHSSPIVWGKKIFLTTALDGEVIPGRTAGVTHKLSDGTDFVHPDAVGANLKHTFKVVCLDRDTGKILWERVAYEGPVYDSRHKKASFASSTPATDGKYVFAFFGSEGLYAYDFKGNLLWKQQFSKLGTASVGYGVSPILFENLVILQCDDSGLNSFIVAFDKKTGKEAWRVPRKVDVTWSSPVLVHTATRTELVASAAEAIISYDPLTGKELWRHKGLESNAVPSPVVSRDLVVLTSGYPTKIALALRAGGSGDVTGTSQLVWSYNKGTAYVPSPILYGDYVYLMTDRGLLTCLDAKTGKMEYEGARVPKATTFMASPVAYEGKILLTSEEGDTYVLKAGPKHEVIRTNSLGEPVYASPAIADGKIFIRGQQNIYCIGN
;
A
#
# COMPACT_ATOMS: atom_id res chain seq x y z
N MET A 1 64.23 35.07 71.14
CA MET A 1 64.70 36.09 70.22
C MET A 1 64.45 35.59 68.78
N LYS A 2 63.73 36.33 67.99
CA LYS A 2 63.01 35.95 66.80
C LYS A 2 63.92 35.62 65.62
N ILE A 3 63.60 34.52 64.92
CA ILE A 3 64.14 34.16 63.58
C ILE A 3 63.02 34.02 62.64
N PHE A 4 62.95 34.86 61.61
CA PHE A 4 62.01 34.79 60.49
C PHE A 4 62.50 33.84 59.43
N ASN A 5 61.70 32.88 59.08
CA ASN A 5 61.88 32.01 57.88
C ASN A 5 60.95 32.47 56.80
N ARG A 6 61.52 32.85 55.65
CA ARG A 6 60.80 33.14 54.41
C ARG A 6 60.68 31.83 53.60
N ILE A 7 59.47 31.44 53.35
CA ILE A 7 59.16 30.32 52.40
C ILE A 7 58.81 30.92 51.05
N SER A 8 59.62 30.62 50.04
CA SER A 8 59.34 30.92 48.62
C SER A 8 58.31 29.97 48.07
N THR A 9 57.21 30.50 47.62
CA THR A 9 56.15 29.72 46.92
C THR A 9 56.44 29.73 45.45
N ALA A 10 56.88 28.59 44.91
CA ALA A 10 56.99 28.37 43.49
C ALA A 10 55.62 27.96 42.92
N PHE A 11 55.06 28.78 42.04
CA PHE A 11 53.85 28.44 41.26
C PHE A 11 54.22 27.48 40.12
N ILE A 12 53.73 26.21 40.19
CA ILE A 12 53.74 25.26 39.10
C ILE A 12 52.42 25.43 38.39
N ILE A 13 52.45 26.01 37.19
CA ILE A 13 51.30 26.08 36.27
C ILE A 13 51.28 24.77 35.49
N CYS A 14 50.41 23.86 35.88
CA CYS A 14 50.07 22.67 35.06
C CYS A 14 49.08 23.10 33.97
N PHE A 15 49.55 23.17 32.72
CA PHE A 15 48.68 23.25 31.52
C PHE A 15 48.05 21.85 31.24
N LEU A 16 46.82 21.66 31.68
CA LEU A 16 45.99 20.53 31.28
C LEU A 16 45.46 20.79 29.87
N PHE A 17 46.10 20.20 28.86
CA PHE A 17 45.54 20.05 27.52
C PHE A 17 44.40 19.01 27.61
N ALA A 18 43.16 19.45 27.76
CA ALA A 18 41.99 18.62 27.55
C ALA A 18 41.79 18.42 26.03
N VAL A 19 42.31 17.32 25.48
CA VAL A 19 41.96 16.86 24.15
C VAL A 19 40.53 16.34 24.22
N ALA A 20 39.56 17.15 23.84
CA ALA A 20 38.19 16.73 23.61
C ALA A 20 38.18 15.88 22.34
N LEU A 21 38.29 14.55 22.50
CA LEU A 21 37.94 13.57 21.47
C LEU A 21 36.44 13.70 21.20
N LEU A 22 36.05 14.49 20.21
CA LEU A 22 34.74 14.45 19.59
C LEU A 22 34.56 13.08 18.93
N ASN A 23 34.15 12.11 19.72
CA ASN A 23 33.59 10.88 19.18
C ASN A 23 32.27 11.25 18.52
N SER A 24 32.28 11.66 17.25
CA SER A 24 31.10 11.64 16.41
C SER A 24 30.73 10.16 16.17
N THR A 25 29.99 9.58 17.09
CA THR A 25 29.23 8.36 16.79
C THR A 25 28.25 8.76 15.71
N ALA A 26 28.61 8.53 14.45
CA ALA A 26 27.63 8.53 13.38
C ALA A 26 26.58 7.51 13.81
N ALA A 27 25.42 8.00 14.26
CA ALA A 27 24.28 7.15 14.55
C ALA A 27 24.07 6.31 13.29
N ALA A 28 24.21 4.99 13.40
CA ALA A 28 23.97 4.08 12.29
C ALA A 28 22.56 4.40 11.77
N LYS A 29 22.45 4.85 10.53
CA LYS A 29 21.17 5.19 9.90
C LYS A 29 20.31 3.93 9.99
N VAL A 30 19.27 3.95 10.80
CA VAL A 30 18.31 2.85 10.88
C VAL A 30 17.73 2.70 9.48
N SER A 31 17.96 1.55 8.85
CA SER A 31 17.42 1.28 7.52
C SER A 31 15.91 1.38 7.58
N SER A 32 15.33 2.28 6.80
CA SER A 32 13.88 2.37 6.68
C SER A 32 13.37 1.18 5.89
N ASN A 33 12.22 0.64 6.30
CA ASN A 33 11.56 -0.47 5.63
C ASN A 33 10.27 0.02 4.97
N TRP A 34 9.79 -0.72 3.97
CA TRP A 34 8.49 -0.55 3.32
C TRP A 34 7.76 -1.90 3.33
N PRO A 35 7.22 -2.33 4.50
CA PRO A 35 6.92 -3.75 4.75
C PRO A 35 5.62 -4.27 4.14
N GLN A 36 4.75 -3.40 3.66
CA GLN A 36 3.41 -3.75 3.19
C GLN A 36 2.90 -2.74 2.17
N TRP A 37 1.69 -2.96 1.67
CA TRP A 37 0.95 -2.00 0.85
C TRP A 37 0.97 -0.61 1.49
N ARG A 38 1.47 0.38 0.74
CA ARG A 38 1.62 1.78 1.16
C ARG A 38 2.54 2.01 2.37
N GLY A 39 3.51 1.11 2.60
CA GLY A 39 4.61 1.33 3.54
C GLY A 39 4.32 1.03 5.00
N PRO A 40 5.13 1.57 5.93
CA PRO A 40 5.12 1.16 7.33
C PRO A 40 3.75 1.26 7.99
N GLU A 41 3.10 2.40 7.82
CA GLU A 41 1.77 2.69 8.39
C GLU A 41 0.63 2.48 7.39
N GLY A 42 0.91 1.95 6.20
CA GLY A 42 -0.12 1.80 5.16
C GLY A 42 -0.59 3.12 4.54
N GLN A 43 0.11 4.22 4.77
CA GLN A 43 -0.33 5.58 4.39
C GLN A 43 0.32 6.12 3.10
N GLY A 44 1.31 5.43 2.53
CA GLY A 44 2.05 5.91 1.36
C GLY A 44 3.07 7.00 1.69
N VAL A 45 3.45 7.16 2.95
CA VAL A 45 4.36 8.21 3.43
C VAL A 45 5.67 7.60 3.90
N SER A 46 6.80 8.15 3.45
CA SER A 46 8.14 7.81 3.92
C SER A 46 8.73 8.96 4.72
N ALA A 47 9.48 8.61 5.76
CA ALA A 47 10.32 9.54 6.51
C ALA A 47 11.71 9.74 5.86
N ASP A 48 12.01 9.05 4.77
CA ASP A 48 13.29 9.15 4.08
C ASP A 48 13.48 10.53 3.45
N THR A 49 14.72 10.99 3.44
CA THR A 49 15.13 12.28 2.90
C THR A 49 16.27 12.11 1.90
N GLY A 50 16.55 13.17 1.12
CA GLY A 50 17.66 13.19 0.17
C GLY A 50 17.47 12.28 -1.04
N LEU A 51 16.23 11.92 -1.38
CA LEU A 51 15.95 11.15 -2.59
C LEU A 51 16.09 12.03 -3.84
N PRO A 52 16.48 11.46 -5.00
CA PRO A 52 16.56 12.22 -6.24
C PRO A 52 15.19 12.74 -6.66
N VAL A 53 15.14 13.97 -7.14
CA VAL A 53 13.97 14.58 -7.75
C VAL A 53 13.93 14.31 -9.25
N GLU A 54 15.09 14.01 -9.84
CA GLU A 54 15.25 13.77 -11.26
C GLU A 54 15.81 12.38 -11.54
N TRP A 55 15.15 11.65 -12.45
CA TRP A 55 15.62 10.39 -12.99
C TRP A 55 15.06 10.13 -14.40
N SER A 56 15.64 9.16 -15.08
CA SER A 56 15.15 8.60 -16.34
C SER A 56 15.35 7.09 -16.33
N ASN A 57 15.20 6.42 -17.47
CA ASN A 57 15.53 5.00 -17.58
C ASN A 57 17.04 4.69 -17.43
N THR A 58 17.90 5.72 -17.39
CA THR A 58 19.36 5.60 -17.23
C THR A 58 19.94 6.52 -16.15
N LYS A 59 19.37 7.72 -15.94
CA LYS A 59 19.85 8.69 -14.94
C LYS A 59 19.33 8.34 -13.55
N ASN A 60 20.20 8.30 -12.55
CA ASN A 60 19.89 8.00 -11.16
C ASN A 60 19.27 6.60 -10.94
N VAL A 61 19.41 5.68 -11.90
CA VAL A 61 19.06 4.28 -11.75
C VAL A 61 20.28 3.52 -11.24
N LYS A 62 20.20 2.99 -10.03
CA LYS A 62 21.27 2.17 -9.42
C LYS A 62 21.31 0.79 -10.04
N TRP A 63 20.16 0.21 -10.29
CA TRP A 63 19.99 -1.04 -11.00
C TRP A 63 18.57 -1.16 -11.58
N LYS A 64 18.46 -2.02 -12.58
CA LYS A 64 17.23 -2.40 -13.27
C LYS A 64 17.25 -3.91 -13.46
N THR A 65 16.17 -4.59 -13.04
CA THR A 65 16.06 -6.06 -13.12
C THR A 65 14.83 -6.46 -13.90
N PRO A 66 14.95 -7.28 -14.96
CA PRO A 66 13.80 -7.86 -15.66
C PRO A 66 12.98 -8.77 -14.74
N LEU A 67 11.66 -8.68 -14.87
CA LEU A 67 10.70 -9.52 -14.16
C LEU A 67 9.83 -10.28 -15.17
N ALA A 68 9.79 -11.59 -15.04
CA ALA A 68 8.93 -12.42 -15.85
C ALA A 68 7.48 -12.33 -15.37
N GLY A 69 6.54 -12.39 -16.34
CA GLY A 69 5.11 -12.37 -16.06
C GLY A 69 4.54 -10.97 -15.78
N ARG A 70 3.25 -10.95 -15.43
CA ARG A 70 2.50 -9.74 -15.15
C ARG A 70 2.23 -9.59 -13.66
N GLY A 71 2.43 -8.40 -13.10
CA GLY A 71 2.12 -8.15 -11.70
C GLY A 71 2.00 -6.67 -11.40
N HIS A 72 1.00 -6.31 -10.59
CA HIS A 72 0.73 -4.95 -10.15
C HIS A 72 0.99 -4.77 -8.65
N SER A 73 1.45 -5.82 -7.96
CA SER A 73 1.90 -5.69 -6.58
C SER A 73 3.01 -4.64 -6.47
N SER A 74 2.89 -3.75 -5.51
CA SER A 74 3.99 -2.84 -5.18
C SER A 74 5.17 -3.61 -4.61
N PRO A 75 6.41 -3.15 -4.81
CA PRO A 75 7.54 -3.71 -4.08
C PRO A 75 7.38 -3.48 -2.59
N ILE A 76 7.69 -4.48 -1.77
CA ILE A 76 7.89 -4.29 -0.33
C ILE A 76 9.36 -4.51 0.00
N VAL A 77 9.87 -3.75 0.97
CA VAL A 77 11.29 -3.73 1.32
C VAL A 77 11.46 -3.99 2.81
N TRP A 78 12.33 -4.96 3.13
CA TRP A 78 12.75 -5.19 4.51
C TRP A 78 14.25 -5.49 4.57
N GLY A 79 15.00 -4.63 5.25
CA GLY A 79 16.45 -4.73 5.30
C GLY A 79 17.05 -4.72 3.91
N LYS A 80 17.78 -5.79 3.53
CA LYS A 80 18.41 -5.94 2.21
C LYS A 80 17.56 -6.72 1.21
N LYS A 81 16.28 -6.93 1.45
CA LYS A 81 15.42 -7.73 0.58
C LYS A 81 14.23 -6.94 0.07
N ILE A 82 13.87 -7.23 -1.18
CA ILE A 82 12.65 -6.75 -1.82
C ILE A 82 11.80 -7.98 -2.15
N PHE A 83 10.49 -7.91 -1.91
CA PHE A 83 9.56 -8.96 -2.29
C PHE A 83 8.45 -8.37 -3.16
N LEU A 84 7.99 -9.17 -4.12
CA LEU A 84 6.85 -8.87 -4.97
C LEU A 84 6.24 -10.18 -5.48
N THR A 85 5.07 -10.08 -6.11
CA THR A 85 4.37 -11.22 -6.71
C THR A 85 4.28 -11.04 -8.22
N THR A 86 4.22 -12.13 -8.98
CA THR A 86 4.03 -12.13 -10.43
C THR A 86 3.16 -13.31 -10.87
N ALA A 87 2.47 -13.16 -12.00
CA ALA A 87 1.65 -14.17 -12.62
C ALA A 87 2.09 -14.39 -14.08
N LEU A 88 2.36 -15.61 -14.44
CA LEU A 88 2.66 -16.01 -15.81
C LEU A 88 1.44 -16.68 -16.42
N ASP A 89 1.10 -16.28 -17.63
CA ASP A 89 0.09 -16.93 -18.44
C ASP A 89 0.69 -18.19 -19.07
N GLY A 90 -0.03 -19.30 -19.02
CA GLY A 90 0.35 -20.59 -19.54
C GLY A 90 -0.58 -21.04 -20.68
N GLU A 91 -0.79 -22.34 -20.77
CA GLU A 91 -1.57 -22.96 -21.85
C GLU A 91 -3.06 -22.60 -21.76
N VAL A 92 -3.71 -22.58 -22.95
CA VAL A 92 -5.17 -22.45 -23.07
C VAL A 92 -5.83 -23.73 -22.56
N ILE A 93 -6.88 -23.58 -21.74
CA ILE A 93 -7.70 -24.68 -21.25
C ILE A 93 -8.89 -24.88 -22.21
N PRO A 94 -8.96 -25.99 -22.94
CA PRO A 94 -10.06 -26.23 -23.88
C PRO A 94 -11.44 -26.14 -23.21
N GLY A 95 -12.38 -25.47 -23.86
CA GLY A 95 -13.75 -25.34 -23.37
C GLY A 95 -14.01 -24.30 -22.28
N ARG A 96 -12.96 -23.59 -21.80
CA ARG A 96 -13.14 -22.46 -20.86
C ARG A 96 -13.22 -21.12 -21.58
N THR A 97 -14.08 -20.24 -21.09
CA THR A 97 -14.20 -18.85 -21.54
C THR A 97 -13.16 -17.96 -20.85
N ALA A 98 -12.78 -16.86 -21.47
CA ALA A 98 -11.81 -15.91 -20.91
C ALA A 98 -12.37 -15.15 -19.69
N GLY A 99 -13.67 -14.85 -19.68
CA GLY A 99 -14.39 -14.25 -18.58
C GLY A 99 -15.21 -15.30 -17.82
N VAL A 100 -15.37 -15.11 -16.52
CA VAL A 100 -16.20 -15.95 -15.65
C VAL A 100 -17.50 -15.21 -15.35
N THR A 101 -18.64 -15.88 -15.54
CA THR A 101 -19.95 -15.35 -15.17
C THR A 101 -20.17 -15.52 -13.68
N HIS A 102 -20.52 -14.43 -13.00
CA HIS A 102 -20.89 -14.40 -11.60
C HIS A 102 -22.36 -14.06 -11.43
N LYS A 103 -22.96 -14.57 -10.39
CA LYS A 103 -24.27 -14.13 -9.94
C LYS A 103 -24.08 -12.97 -8.97
N LEU A 104 -24.57 -11.80 -9.35
CA LEU A 104 -24.51 -10.59 -8.52
C LEU A 104 -25.49 -10.67 -7.35
N SER A 105 -25.38 -9.71 -6.42
CA SER A 105 -26.22 -9.62 -5.23
C SER A 105 -27.73 -9.48 -5.51
N ASP A 106 -28.10 -8.93 -6.67
CA ASP A 106 -29.48 -8.83 -7.18
C ASP A 106 -29.98 -10.08 -7.89
N GLY A 107 -29.13 -11.14 -8.00
CA GLY A 107 -29.42 -12.39 -8.65
C GLY A 107 -29.20 -12.41 -10.17
N THR A 108 -28.74 -11.31 -10.77
CA THR A 108 -28.42 -11.26 -12.21
C THR A 108 -27.10 -11.96 -12.52
N ASP A 109 -27.02 -12.54 -13.72
CA ASP A 109 -25.76 -13.09 -14.23
C ASP A 109 -24.94 -11.98 -14.88
N PHE A 110 -23.68 -11.87 -14.47
CA PHE A 110 -22.78 -10.81 -14.92
C PHE A 110 -21.40 -11.35 -15.29
N VAL A 111 -20.87 -10.87 -16.39
CA VAL A 111 -19.46 -10.98 -16.77
C VAL A 111 -18.99 -9.62 -17.26
N HIS A 112 -17.88 -9.14 -16.70
CA HIS A 112 -17.34 -7.85 -17.13
C HIS A 112 -16.88 -7.93 -18.60
N PRO A 113 -17.21 -6.95 -19.48
CA PRO A 113 -16.86 -7.00 -20.92
C PRO A 113 -15.34 -7.03 -21.17
N ASP A 114 -14.53 -6.54 -20.25
CA ASP A 114 -13.07 -6.58 -20.30
C ASP A 114 -12.46 -7.73 -19.48
N ALA A 115 -13.24 -8.73 -19.12
CA ALA A 115 -12.79 -9.91 -18.38
C ALA A 115 -11.91 -10.81 -19.23
N VAL A 116 -10.76 -11.22 -18.72
CA VAL A 116 -9.79 -12.08 -19.42
C VAL A 116 -9.09 -13.05 -18.46
N GLY A 117 -8.49 -14.09 -19.02
CA GLY A 117 -7.49 -14.95 -18.38
C GLY A 117 -8.03 -16.20 -17.71
N ALA A 118 -9.33 -16.36 -17.48
CA ALA A 118 -9.85 -17.57 -16.86
C ALA A 118 -9.73 -18.81 -17.73
N ASN A 119 -9.54 -18.65 -19.04
CA ASN A 119 -9.32 -19.73 -20.01
C ASN A 119 -7.86 -20.19 -20.11
N LEU A 120 -6.97 -19.71 -19.26
CA LEU A 120 -5.58 -20.09 -19.24
C LEU A 120 -5.21 -20.82 -17.94
N LYS A 121 -4.21 -21.67 -17.98
CA LYS A 121 -3.45 -22.05 -16.79
C LYS A 121 -2.55 -20.87 -16.40
N HIS A 122 -2.28 -20.73 -15.12
CA HIS A 122 -1.40 -19.67 -14.61
C HIS A 122 -0.38 -20.23 -13.63
N THR A 123 0.80 -19.60 -13.60
CA THR A 123 1.80 -19.84 -12.56
C THR A 123 1.99 -18.57 -11.77
N PHE A 124 1.65 -18.57 -10.47
CA PHE A 124 1.83 -17.45 -9.56
C PHE A 124 3.10 -17.64 -8.77
N LYS A 125 3.91 -16.59 -8.70
CA LYS A 125 5.19 -16.63 -8.00
C LYS A 125 5.33 -15.51 -6.99
N VAL A 126 6.11 -15.81 -5.94
CA VAL A 126 6.70 -14.82 -5.04
C VAL A 126 8.17 -14.69 -5.42
N VAL A 127 8.63 -13.46 -5.59
CA VAL A 127 10.00 -13.13 -6.02
C VAL A 127 10.68 -12.34 -4.91
N CYS A 128 11.91 -12.72 -4.58
CA CYS A 128 12.78 -12.01 -3.66
C CYS A 128 14.04 -11.52 -4.37
N LEU A 129 14.32 -10.23 -4.26
CA LEU A 129 15.53 -9.63 -4.80
C LEU A 129 16.40 -9.06 -3.67
N ASP A 130 17.69 -8.99 -3.95
CA ASP A 130 18.63 -8.19 -3.16
C ASP A 130 18.36 -6.69 -3.43
N ARG A 131 18.14 -5.91 -2.38
CA ARG A 131 17.79 -4.49 -2.47
C ARG A 131 18.89 -3.63 -3.10
N ASP A 132 20.16 -3.98 -2.83
CA ASP A 132 21.27 -3.12 -3.21
C ASP A 132 21.77 -3.41 -4.64
N THR A 133 21.59 -4.64 -5.11
CA THR A 133 22.09 -5.09 -6.44
C THR A 133 20.98 -5.39 -7.44
N GLY A 134 19.74 -5.56 -7.00
CA GLY A 134 18.61 -5.99 -7.83
C GLY A 134 18.67 -7.48 -8.23
N LYS A 135 19.65 -8.25 -7.77
CA LYS A 135 19.78 -9.68 -8.10
C LYS A 135 18.60 -10.46 -7.51
N ILE A 136 17.96 -11.28 -8.33
CA ILE A 136 16.96 -12.23 -7.85
C ILE A 136 17.65 -13.27 -6.96
N LEU A 137 17.27 -13.32 -5.70
CA LEU A 137 17.79 -14.25 -4.71
C LEU A 137 17.07 -15.58 -4.76
N TRP A 138 15.75 -15.53 -4.94
CA TRP A 138 14.91 -16.70 -5.14
C TRP A 138 13.56 -16.31 -5.75
N GLU A 139 12.96 -17.29 -6.45
CA GLU A 139 11.56 -17.31 -6.86
C GLU A 139 10.91 -18.56 -6.32
N ARG A 140 9.62 -18.46 -5.93
CA ARG A 140 8.82 -19.60 -5.48
C ARG A 140 7.49 -19.62 -6.18
N VAL A 141 7.16 -20.76 -6.77
CA VAL A 141 5.82 -21.01 -7.27
C VAL A 141 4.90 -21.19 -6.07
N ALA A 142 3.93 -20.30 -5.96
CA ALA A 142 2.86 -20.37 -4.97
C ALA A 142 1.71 -21.23 -5.46
N TYR A 143 1.28 -20.99 -6.71
CA TYR A 143 0.17 -21.67 -7.34
C TYR A 143 0.49 -21.98 -8.81
N GLU A 144 -0.01 -23.10 -9.29
CA GLU A 144 0.01 -23.46 -10.70
C GLU A 144 -1.28 -24.19 -11.05
N GLY A 145 -1.98 -23.71 -12.07
CA GLY A 145 -3.24 -24.32 -12.51
C GLY A 145 -4.25 -23.32 -13.08
N PRO A 146 -5.50 -23.79 -13.28
CA PRO A 146 -6.61 -22.94 -13.68
C PRO A 146 -7.05 -22.04 -12.53
N VAL A 147 -7.40 -20.80 -12.82
CA VAL A 147 -7.91 -19.84 -11.82
C VAL A 147 -9.42 -19.95 -11.66
N TYR A 148 -9.93 -19.58 -10.47
CA TYR A 148 -11.36 -19.57 -10.21
C TYR A 148 -12.06 -18.42 -10.96
N ASP A 149 -11.52 -17.21 -10.88
CA ASP A 149 -12.12 -16.03 -11.48
C ASP A 149 -11.28 -15.48 -12.65
N SER A 150 -11.85 -14.58 -13.42
CA SER A 150 -11.15 -13.78 -14.42
C SER A 150 -10.62 -12.48 -13.80
N ARG A 151 -9.87 -11.73 -14.58
CA ARG A 151 -9.40 -10.39 -14.23
C ARG A 151 -9.77 -9.37 -15.31
N HIS A 152 -9.88 -8.11 -14.95
CA HIS A 152 -9.94 -7.04 -15.94
C HIS A 152 -8.65 -7.03 -16.80
N LYS A 153 -8.76 -6.73 -18.10
CA LYS A 153 -7.60 -6.73 -19.02
C LYS A 153 -6.44 -5.84 -18.57
N LYS A 154 -6.72 -4.75 -17.82
CA LYS A 154 -5.69 -3.88 -17.20
C LYS A 154 -5.20 -4.39 -15.83
N ALA A 155 -5.85 -5.36 -15.19
CA ALA A 155 -5.45 -5.92 -13.91
C ALA A 155 -4.44 -7.08 -14.05
N SER A 156 -3.97 -7.60 -12.91
CA SER A 156 -3.14 -8.79 -12.82
C SER A 156 -3.67 -9.73 -11.74
N PHE A 157 -3.51 -11.04 -11.88
CA PHE A 157 -3.74 -12.00 -10.79
C PHE A 157 -2.74 -11.83 -9.64
N ALA A 158 -1.65 -11.08 -9.87
CA ALA A 158 -0.67 -10.69 -8.87
C ALA A 158 -0.77 -9.17 -8.57
N SER A 159 -1.98 -8.66 -8.31
CA SER A 159 -2.22 -7.26 -7.94
C SER A 159 -2.05 -7.01 -6.44
N SER A 160 -2.40 -7.99 -5.60
CA SER A 160 -2.20 -7.89 -4.14
C SER A 160 -0.72 -7.73 -3.80
N THR A 161 -0.42 -6.71 -3.03
CA THR A 161 0.94 -6.45 -2.54
C THR A 161 1.22 -7.36 -1.34
N PRO A 162 2.33 -8.10 -1.31
CA PRO A 162 2.68 -8.92 -0.15
C PRO A 162 2.94 -8.06 1.10
N ALA A 163 2.97 -8.70 2.27
CA ALA A 163 3.33 -8.05 3.53
C ALA A 163 4.40 -8.85 4.27
N THR A 164 5.23 -8.16 5.08
CA THR A 164 6.29 -8.79 5.88
C THR A 164 6.47 -8.09 7.22
N ASP A 165 6.82 -8.87 8.23
CA ASP A 165 7.23 -8.37 9.55
C ASP A 165 8.74 -8.57 9.83
N GLY A 166 9.52 -8.86 8.78
CA GLY A 166 10.95 -9.14 8.90
C GLY A 166 11.28 -10.60 9.17
N LYS A 167 10.29 -11.42 9.44
CA LYS A 167 10.43 -12.86 9.69
C LYS A 167 9.68 -13.70 8.67
N TYR A 168 8.46 -13.29 8.34
CA TYR A 168 7.55 -13.95 7.40
C TYR A 168 7.24 -13.04 6.22
N VAL A 169 6.93 -13.64 5.09
CA VAL A 169 6.40 -12.97 3.89
C VAL A 169 5.05 -13.60 3.55
N PHE A 170 4.01 -12.78 3.50
CA PHE A 170 2.65 -13.21 3.20
C PHE A 170 2.24 -12.71 1.82
N ALA A 171 1.88 -13.63 0.93
CA ALA A 171 1.45 -13.33 -0.43
C ALA A 171 0.04 -13.87 -0.67
N PHE A 172 -0.88 -13.00 -1.09
CA PHE A 172 -2.28 -13.33 -1.34
C PHE A 172 -2.59 -13.28 -2.83
N PHE A 173 -3.29 -14.31 -3.32
CA PHE A 173 -3.68 -14.47 -4.71
C PHE A 173 -5.19 -14.76 -4.86
N GLY A 174 -6.01 -14.10 -4.06
CA GLY A 174 -7.46 -14.30 -4.12
C GLY A 174 -7.88 -15.73 -3.78
N SER A 175 -8.74 -16.30 -4.63
CA SER A 175 -9.24 -17.67 -4.46
C SER A 175 -8.14 -18.73 -4.40
N GLU A 176 -7.02 -18.50 -5.08
CA GLU A 176 -5.88 -19.42 -5.15
C GLU A 176 -5.05 -19.43 -3.86
N GLY A 177 -5.29 -18.49 -2.93
CA GLY A 177 -4.88 -18.61 -1.54
C GLY A 177 -3.96 -17.56 -0.99
N LEU A 178 -3.69 -17.69 0.32
CA LEU A 178 -2.68 -16.97 1.09
C LEU A 178 -1.53 -17.92 1.39
N TYR A 179 -0.32 -17.47 1.10
CA TYR A 179 0.91 -18.24 1.27
C TYR A 179 1.86 -17.51 2.22
N ALA A 180 2.43 -18.23 3.17
CA ALA A 180 3.44 -17.70 4.08
C ALA A 180 4.79 -18.37 3.84
N TYR A 181 5.81 -17.55 3.66
CA TYR A 181 7.19 -17.97 3.47
C TYR A 181 8.10 -17.41 4.56
N ASP A 182 9.20 -18.11 4.83
CA ASP A 182 10.33 -17.50 5.53
C ASP A 182 11.17 -16.63 4.58
N PHE A 183 12.15 -15.90 5.11
CA PHE A 183 13.04 -15.04 4.29
C PHE A 183 14.01 -15.81 3.38
N LYS A 184 14.11 -17.14 3.51
CA LYS A 184 14.85 -18.02 2.60
C LYS A 184 13.99 -18.54 1.46
N GLY A 185 12.67 -18.26 1.50
CA GLY A 185 11.70 -18.71 0.52
C GLY A 185 11.18 -20.12 0.79
N ASN A 186 11.32 -20.66 1.99
CA ASN A 186 10.67 -21.91 2.36
C ASN A 186 9.20 -21.64 2.65
N LEU A 187 8.30 -22.41 2.03
CA LEU A 187 6.88 -22.35 2.32
C LEU A 187 6.65 -22.91 3.74
N LEU A 188 6.01 -22.11 4.57
CA LEU A 188 5.70 -22.48 5.96
C LEU A 188 4.28 -23.06 6.06
N TRP A 189 3.33 -22.36 5.46
CA TRP A 189 1.93 -22.77 5.39
C TRP A 189 1.21 -22.06 4.25
N LYS A 190 0.04 -22.58 3.89
CA LYS A 190 -0.88 -21.96 2.93
C LYS A 190 -2.31 -22.12 3.41
N GLN A 191 -3.16 -21.14 3.05
CA GLN A 191 -4.62 -21.19 3.19
C GLN A 191 -5.25 -20.99 1.84
N GLN A 192 -6.17 -21.88 1.46
CA GLN A 192 -6.94 -21.77 0.23
C GLN A 192 -8.32 -21.22 0.54
N PHE A 193 -8.81 -20.36 -0.33
CA PHE A 193 -10.15 -19.83 -0.25
C PHE A 193 -11.00 -20.44 -1.36
N SER A 194 -12.20 -20.91 -1.03
CA SER A 194 -13.12 -21.39 -2.04
C SER A 194 -13.91 -20.23 -2.62
N LYS A 195 -13.82 -20.05 -3.94
CA LYS A 195 -14.77 -19.25 -4.73
C LYS A 195 -15.00 -17.82 -4.23
N LEU A 196 -13.94 -17.00 -4.17
CA LEU A 196 -14.08 -15.57 -3.99
C LEU A 196 -14.31 -14.93 -5.35
N GLY A 197 -15.53 -14.52 -5.65
CA GLY A 197 -15.90 -13.85 -6.90
C GLY A 197 -15.65 -12.35 -6.85
N THR A 198 -15.10 -11.78 -7.91
CA THR A 198 -14.76 -10.35 -7.99
C THR A 198 -15.51 -9.63 -9.11
N ALA A 199 -16.69 -10.13 -9.48
CA ALA A 199 -17.42 -9.65 -10.65
C ALA A 199 -16.54 -9.65 -11.93
N SER A 200 -15.70 -10.66 -12.09
CA SER A 200 -14.80 -10.88 -13.24
C SER A 200 -13.66 -9.87 -13.41
N VAL A 201 -13.31 -9.07 -12.40
CA VAL A 201 -12.28 -8.02 -12.54
C VAL A 201 -11.00 -8.27 -11.74
N GLY A 202 -10.96 -9.31 -10.90
CA GLY A 202 -9.77 -9.74 -10.15
C GLY A 202 -9.62 -9.05 -8.79
N TYR A 203 -8.66 -9.53 -7.99
CA TYR A 203 -8.39 -9.07 -6.62
C TYR A 203 -7.44 -7.89 -6.56
N GLY A 204 -7.69 -6.96 -5.60
CA GLY A 204 -6.81 -5.84 -5.30
C GLY A 204 -6.40 -5.73 -3.82
N VAL A 205 -7.06 -6.47 -2.93
CA VAL A 205 -6.84 -6.40 -1.49
C VAL A 205 -5.48 -6.98 -1.11
N SER A 206 -4.76 -6.29 -0.23
CA SER A 206 -3.46 -6.71 0.31
C SER A 206 -3.56 -7.13 1.77
N PRO A 207 -2.73 -8.09 2.24
CA PRO A 207 -2.69 -8.50 3.64
C PRO A 207 -2.28 -7.34 4.55
N ILE A 208 -2.91 -7.25 5.73
CA ILE A 208 -2.55 -6.34 6.81
C ILE A 208 -1.98 -7.16 7.97
N LEU A 209 -0.88 -6.69 8.55
CA LEU A 209 -0.26 -7.33 9.70
C LEU A 209 -0.57 -6.56 10.97
N PHE A 210 -1.03 -7.28 11.99
CA PHE A 210 -1.24 -6.72 13.31
C PHE A 210 -0.80 -7.72 14.37
N GLU A 211 0.13 -7.36 15.23
CA GLU A 211 0.74 -8.24 16.24
C GLU A 211 1.13 -9.62 15.67
N ASN A 212 0.51 -10.70 16.14
CA ASN A 212 0.74 -12.06 15.64
C ASN A 212 -0.20 -12.48 14.51
N LEU A 213 -1.01 -11.57 13.97
CA LEU A 213 -2.04 -11.85 12.97
C LEU A 213 -1.70 -11.32 11.59
N VAL A 214 -2.08 -12.07 10.56
CA VAL A 214 -2.26 -11.60 9.19
C VAL A 214 -3.75 -11.57 8.88
N ILE A 215 -4.25 -10.39 8.46
CA ILE A 215 -5.68 -10.11 8.28
C ILE A 215 -5.96 -9.86 6.80
N LEU A 216 -7.04 -10.43 6.30
CA LEU A 216 -7.55 -10.27 4.93
C LEU A 216 -9.01 -9.85 4.93
N GLN A 217 -9.34 -8.86 4.11
CA GLN A 217 -10.70 -8.56 3.70
C GLN A 217 -11.00 -9.35 2.43
N CYS A 218 -11.97 -10.24 2.48
CA CYS A 218 -12.34 -11.15 1.41
C CYS A 218 -13.81 -10.91 1.02
N ASP A 219 -14.06 -9.75 0.42
CA ASP A 219 -15.40 -9.40 -0.05
C ASP A 219 -15.66 -10.03 -1.42
N ASP A 220 -16.89 -10.49 -1.63
CA ASP A 220 -17.31 -11.38 -2.72
C ASP A 220 -18.58 -10.85 -3.38
N SER A 221 -18.65 -10.92 -4.71
CA SER A 221 -19.80 -10.43 -5.50
C SER A 221 -21.09 -11.24 -5.31
N GLY A 222 -21.00 -12.42 -4.69
CA GLY A 222 -22.14 -13.27 -4.32
C GLY A 222 -22.60 -13.08 -2.88
N LEU A 223 -22.21 -12.02 -2.19
CA LEU A 223 -22.54 -11.72 -0.78
C LEU A 223 -22.01 -12.75 0.24
N ASN A 224 -21.01 -13.55 -0.12
CA ASN A 224 -20.29 -14.43 0.79
C ASN A 224 -19.06 -13.74 1.40
N SER A 225 -19.14 -12.43 1.54
CA SER A 225 -18.07 -11.56 2.03
C SER A 225 -17.72 -11.85 3.48
N PHE A 226 -16.44 -11.79 3.81
CA PHE A 226 -15.94 -11.94 5.17
C PHE A 226 -14.61 -11.19 5.35
N ILE A 227 -14.28 -10.94 6.61
CA ILE A 227 -12.94 -10.54 7.02
C ILE A 227 -12.38 -11.63 7.94
N VAL A 228 -11.09 -11.97 7.80
CA VAL A 228 -10.49 -13.11 8.47
C VAL A 228 -9.08 -12.80 8.93
N ALA A 229 -8.68 -13.35 10.06
CA ALA A 229 -7.31 -13.31 10.55
C ALA A 229 -6.74 -14.71 10.80
N PHE A 230 -5.47 -14.86 10.47
CA PHE A 230 -4.70 -16.07 10.70
C PHE A 230 -3.49 -15.76 11.59
N ASP A 231 -3.14 -16.69 12.45
CA ASP A 231 -1.87 -16.64 13.18
C ASP A 231 -0.69 -16.70 12.21
N LYS A 232 0.20 -15.72 12.25
CA LYS A 232 1.32 -15.57 11.30
C LYS A 232 2.26 -16.77 11.26
N LYS A 233 2.45 -17.45 12.39
CA LYS A 233 3.41 -18.56 12.52
C LYS A 233 2.83 -19.86 11.99
N THR A 234 1.56 -20.14 12.29
CA THR A 234 0.93 -21.44 12.06
C THR A 234 -0.06 -21.48 10.90
N GLY A 235 -0.55 -20.31 10.47
CA GLY A 235 -1.63 -20.21 9.51
C GLY A 235 -3.01 -20.61 10.07
N LYS A 236 -3.11 -20.94 11.37
CA LYS A 236 -4.39 -21.28 11.99
C LYS A 236 -5.30 -20.06 11.99
N GLU A 237 -6.55 -20.23 11.59
CA GLU A 237 -7.56 -19.17 11.66
C GLU A 237 -7.77 -18.78 13.14
N ALA A 238 -7.59 -17.48 13.42
CA ALA A 238 -7.80 -16.90 14.73
C ALA A 238 -9.25 -16.44 14.91
N TRP A 239 -9.77 -15.76 13.88
CA TRP A 239 -11.16 -15.33 13.83
C TRP A 239 -11.61 -15.11 12.38
N ARG A 240 -12.92 -15.20 12.13
CA ARG A 240 -13.59 -14.89 10.88
C ARG A 240 -14.92 -14.22 11.17
N VAL A 241 -15.23 -13.13 10.44
CA VAL A 241 -16.47 -12.38 10.58
C VAL A 241 -17.12 -12.25 9.21
N PRO A 242 -18.35 -12.75 9.03
CA PRO A 242 -19.14 -12.49 7.84
C PRO A 242 -19.43 -11.00 7.68
N ARG A 243 -19.42 -10.53 6.44
CA ARG A 243 -19.76 -9.15 6.06
C ARG A 243 -20.95 -9.18 5.12
N LYS A 244 -21.94 -8.33 5.35
CA LYS A 244 -23.09 -8.16 4.45
C LYS A 244 -22.81 -7.02 3.48
N VAL A 245 -21.84 -7.22 2.61
CA VAL A 245 -21.39 -6.24 1.62
C VAL A 245 -21.07 -6.95 0.31
N ASP A 246 -21.15 -6.21 -0.79
CA ASP A 246 -20.72 -6.65 -2.10
C ASP A 246 -19.19 -6.60 -2.24
N VAL A 247 -18.64 -7.03 -3.37
CA VAL A 247 -17.22 -7.05 -3.63
C VAL A 247 -16.55 -5.69 -3.44
N THR A 248 -15.36 -5.71 -2.83
CA THR A 248 -14.49 -4.54 -2.69
C THR A 248 -13.06 -4.87 -3.10
N TRP A 249 -12.30 -3.85 -3.47
CA TRP A 249 -10.88 -3.96 -3.82
C TRP A 249 -9.98 -3.17 -2.88
N SER A 250 -10.59 -2.52 -1.90
CA SER A 250 -9.95 -1.72 -0.87
C SER A 250 -9.31 -2.60 0.19
N SER A 251 -8.03 -2.37 0.51
CA SER A 251 -7.40 -2.95 1.70
C SER A 251 -7.85 -2.18 2.94
N PRO A 252 -8.15 -2.86 4.05
CA PRO A 252 -8.50 -2.19 5.30
C PRO A 252 -7.27 -1.46 5.88
N VAL A 253 -7.51 -0.55 6.83
CA VAL A 253 -6.45 0.24 7.46
C VAL A 253 -6.52 0.14 8.98
N LEU A 254 -5.36 0.14 9.63
CA LEU A 254 -5.25 0.25 11.08
C LEU A 254 -5.32 1.71 11.52
N VAL A 255 -6.09 1.98 12.55
CA VAL A 255 -6.24 3.31 13.16
C VAL A 255 -5.91 3.21 14.64
N HIS A 256 -4.95 4.00 15.10
CA HIS A 256 -4.58 4.07 16.50
C HIS A 256 -5.31 5.24 17.15
N THR A 257 -6.31 4.95 17.98
CA THR A 257 -6.99 5.95 18.80
C THR A 257 -6.30 6.08 20.17
N ALA A 258 -6.75 7.02 20.97
CA ALA A 258 -6.21 7.17 22.33
C ALA A 258 -6.45 5.96 23.25
N THR A 259 -7.45 5.12 22.92
CA THR A 259 -7.89 4.01 23.79
C THR A 259 -7.70 2.62 23.21
N ARG A 260 -7.59 2.50 21.88
CA ARG A 260 -7.49 1.19 21.20
C ARG A 260 -7.00 1.33 19.76
N THR A 261 -6.56 0.22 19.19
CA THR A 261 -6.36 0.10 17.74
C THR A 261 -7.63 -0.46 17.09
N GLU A 262 -7.98 0.07 15.95
CA GLU A 262 -9.15 -0.32 15.16
C GLU A 262 -8.73 -0.72 13.75
N LEU A 263 -9.43 -1.68 13.15
CA LEU A 263 -9.28 -2.07 11.75
C LEU A 263 -10.50 -1.57 10.98
N VAL A 264 -10.32 -0.56 10.14
CA VAL A 264 -11.41 0.06 9.38
C VAL A 264 -11.44 -0.50 7.95
N ALA A 265 -12.55 -1.08 7.58
CA ALA A 265 -12.83 -1.69 6.28
C ALA A 265 -13.98 -0.97 5.58
N SER A 266 -13.76 -0.53 4.33
CA SER A 266 -14.75 0.16 3.52
C SER A 266 -15.49 -0.79 2.58
N ALA A 267 -16.76 -0.46 2.30
CA ALA A 267 -17.57 -1.06 1.25
C ALA A 267 -18.62 -0.05 0.75
N ALA A 268 -19.37 -0.44 -0.27
CA ALA A 268 -20.48 0.36 -0.79
C ALA A 268 -21.60 0.48 0.24
N GLU A 269 -21.93 -0.60 0.94
CA GLU A 269 -23.06 -0.73 1.87
C GLU A 269 -22.71 -0.29 3.29
N ALA A 270 -21.45 -0.50 3.72
CA ALA A 270 -21.02 -0.22 5.07
C ALA A 270 -19.53 0.09 5.19
N ILE A 271 -19.18 1.06 6.00
CA ILE A 271 -17.84 1.24 6.55
C ILE A 271 -17.88 0.66 7.96
N ILE A 272 -17.03 -0.33 8.23
CA ILE A 272 -17.07 -1.06 9.50
C ILE A 272 -15.69 -1.04 10.15
N SER A 273 -15.68 -0.72 11.45
CA SER A 273 -14.50 -0.82 12.30
C SER A 273 -14.57 -2.08 13.15
N TYR A 274 -13.47 -2.80 13.19
CA TYR A 274 -13.30 -4.03 13.95
C TYR A 274 -12.16 -3.91 14.97
N ASP A 275 -12.27 -4.64 16.05
CA ASP A 275 -11.13 -4.97 16.90
C ASP A 275 -10.20 -5.93 16.12
N PRO A 276 -8.97 -5.55 15.80
CA PRO A 276 -8.11 -6.37 14.95
C PRO A 276 -7.67 -7.70 15.61
N LEU A 277 -7.74 -7.82 16.95
CA LEU A 277 -7.38 -9.05 17.65
C LEU A 277 -8.50 -10.09 17.67
N THR A 278 -9.75 -9.65 17.66
CA THR A 278 -10.92 -10.53 17.87
C THR A 278 -11.91 -10.56 16.72
N GLY A 279 -11.81 -9.61 15.79
CA GLY A 279 -12.79 -9.41 14.72
C GLY A 279 -14.11 -8.81 15.20
N LYS A 280 -14.25 -8.48 16.50
CA LYS A 280 -15.47 -7.86 17.02
C LYS A 280 -15.72 -6.51 16.37
N GLU A 281 -16.93 -6.31 15.84
CA GLU A 281 -17.36 -5.01 15.35
C GLU A 281 -17.40 -3.97 16.48
N LEU A 282 -16.77 -2.83 16.25
CA LEU A 282 -16.69 -1.72 17.20
C LEU A 282 -17.73 -0.64 16.88
N TRP A 283 -17.74 -0.23 15.61
CA TRP A 283 -18.73 0.72 15.07
C TRP A 283 -18.93 0.50 13.58
N ARG A 284 -20.01 1.04 13.06
CA ARG A 284 -20.29 1.11 11.63
C ARG A 284 -20.84 2.46 11.23
N HIS A 285 -20.65 2.81 9.99
CA HIS A 285 -21.29 3.91 9.28
C HIS A 285 -21.91 3.36 8.00
N LYS A 286 -22.95 4.00 7.45
CA LYS A 286 -23.40 3.67 6.10
C LYS A 286 -22.23 3.73 5.14
N GLY A 287 -22.24 2.90 4.11
CA GLY A 287 -21.12 2.78 3.19
C GLY A 287 -20.89 3.99 2.30
N LEU A 288 -20.03 3.79 1.31
CA LEU A 288 -19.71 4.80 0.32
C LEU A 288 -20.82 4.97 -0.75
N GLU A 289 -21.80 4.06 -0.78
CA GLU A 289 -22.84 4.00 -1.84
C GLU A 289 -22.22 3.94 -3.25
N SER A 290 -21.01 3.39 -3.33
CA SER A 290 -20.16 3.38 -4.52
C SER A 290 -19.03 2.37 -4.36
N ASN A 291 -18.39 1.94 -5.48
CA ASN A 291 -17.35 0.93 -5.46
C ASN A 291 -16.16 1.32 -4.58
N ALA A 292 -15.88 0.51 -3.56
CA ALA A 292 -14.73 0.71 -2.67
C ALA A 292 -13.46 0.10 -3.28
N VAL A 293 -12.76 0.87 -4.11
CA VAL A 293 -11.48 0.49 -4.73
C VAL A 293 -10.30 1.12 -3.98
N PRO A 294 -10.28 2.44 -3.73
CA PRO A 294 -9.20 3.08 -2.99
C PRO A 294 -9.14 2.61 -1.54
N SER A 295 -7.93 2.33 -1.05
CA SER A 295 -7.72 2.06 0.38
C SER A 295 -7.83 3.35 1.19
N PRO A 296 -8.41 3.31 2.40
CA PRO A 296 -8.49 4.47 3.28
C PRO A 296 -7.12 4.98 3.69
N VAL A 297 -7.05 6.26 4.07
CA VAL A 297 -5.86 6.86 4.69
C VAL A 297 -6.21 7.45 6.05
N VAL A 298 -5.21 7.52 6.92
CA VAL A 298 -5.40 7.89 8.32
C VAL A 298 -4.43 8.99 8.73
N SER A 299 -4.91 9.95 9.51
CA SER A 299 -4.08 10.85 10.29
C SER A 299 -4.64 10.94 11.70
N ARG A 300 -3.87 10.47 12.68
CA ARG A 300 -4.31 10.33 14.06
C ARG A 300 -5.58 9.45 14.13
N ASP A 301 -6.71 10.02 14.56
CA ASP A 301 -8.02 9.36 14.65
C ASP A 301 -8.95 9.63 13.45
N LEU A 302 -8.50 10.41 12.48
CA LEU A 302 -9.28 10.73 11.28
C LEU A 302 -9.00 9.73 10.16
N VAL A 303 -10.05 9.10 9.65
CA VAL A 303 -10.00 8.14 8.52
C VAL A 303 -10.66 8.80 7.32
N VAL A 304 -9.92 8.91 6.21
CA VAL A 304 -10.45 9.42 4.94
C VAL A 304 -10.67 8.26 3.99
N LEU A 305 -11.90 8.09 3.54
CA LEU A 305 -12.34 7.06 2.61
C LEU A 305 -12.90 7.71 1.36
N THR A 306 -12.70 7.10 0.19
CA THR A 306 -13.16 7.68 -1.07
C THR A 306 -13.60 6.62 -2.07
N SER A 307 -14.49 7.01 -2.96
CA SER A 307 -14.80 6.33 -4.21
C SER A 307 -15.06 7.34 -5.33
N GLY A 308 -14.84 6.92 -6.57
CA GLY A 308 -15.01 7.75 -7.75
C GLY A 308 -16.03 7.23 -8.76
N TYR A 309 -16.60 6.03 -8.53
CA TYR A 309 -17.56 5.40 -9.45
C TYR A 309 -18.49 4.41 -8.74
N PRO A 310 -19.79 4.35 -9.09
CA PRO A 310 -20.49 5.27 -10.01
C PRO A 310 -20.66 6.68 -9.43
N THR A 311 -20.69 6.82 -8.10
CA THR A 311 -20.84 8.10 -7.40
C THR A 311 -19.50 8.59 -6.89
N LYS A 312 -19.27 9.89 -6.95
CA LYS A 312 -18.08 10.54 -6.40
C LYS A 312 -18.34 10.85 -4.93
N ILE A 313 -17.50 10.34 -4.05
CA ILE A 313 -17.63 10.56 -2.61
C ILE A 313 -16.25 10.48 -1.94
N ALA A 314 -16.01 11.36 -0.99
CA ALA A 314 -14.97 11.25 0.02
C ALA A 314 -15.57 11.60 1.38
N LEU A 315 -15.28 10.80 2.39
CA LEU A 315 -15.73 10.96 3.76
C LEU A 315 -14.53 11.02 4.69
N ALA A 316 -14.57 11.90 5.66
CA ALA A 316 -13.65 11.86 6.80
C ALA A 316 -14.44 11.48 8.07
N LEU A 317 -14.11 10.32 8.60
CA LEU A 317 -14.74 9.78 9.81
C LEU A 317 -13.74 9.79 10.97
N ARG A 318 -14.19 10.16 12.15
CA ARG A 318 -13.43 10.04 13.39
C ARG A 318 -13.58 8.62 13.93
N ALA A 319 -12.47 7.90 14.12
CA ALA A 319 -12.43 6.62 14.81
C ALA A 319 -12.69 6.77 16.32
N GLY A 320 -12.84 5.68 17.05
CA GLY A 320 -13.12 5.68 18.49
C GLY A 320 -14.61 5.64 18.84
N GLY A 321 -15.50 5.58 17.85
CA GLY A 321 -16.94 5.46 18.03
C GLY A 321 -17.39 4.11 18.59
N SER A 322 -18.71 3.93 18.74
CA SER A 322 -19.36 2.68 19.15
C SER A 322 -20.73 2.56 18.52
N GLY A 323 -21.11 1.35 18.05
CA GLY A 323 -22.40 1.10 17.41
C GLY A 323 -22.54 1.80 16.05
N ASP A 324 -23.78 2.15 15.65
CA ASP A 324 -24.00 2.87 14.40
C ASP A 324 -23.72 4.38 14.60
N VAL A 325 -22.71 4.86 13.87
CA VAL A 325 -22.27 6.27 13.91
C VAL A 325 -22.80 7.09 12.72
N THR A 326 -23.70 6.52 11.92
CA THR A 326 -24.32 7.23 10.79
C THR A 326 -25.10 8.45 11.29
N GLY A 327 -24.86 9.62 10.68
CA GLY A 327 -25.52 10.85 11.06
C GLY A 327 -25.06 11.47 12.39
N THR A 328 -23.99 10.96 12.97
CA THR A 328 -23.38 11.52 14.20
C THR A 328 -22.22 12.46 13.89
N SER A 329 -21.65 13.07 14.91
CA SER A 329 -20.46 13.94 14.81
C SER A 329 -19.16 13.21 14.46
N GLN A 330 -19.17 11.86 14.31
CA GLN A 330 -18.07 11.11 13.76
C GLN A 330 -17.83 11.45 12.29
N LEU A 331 -18.87 11.78 11.51
CA LEU A 331 -18.68 12.37 10.19
C LEU A 331 -18.20 13.82 10.34
N VAL A 332 -16.91 14.04 10.09
CA VAL A 332 -16.26 15.36 10.21
C VAL A 332 -16.54 16.23 8.99
N TRP A 333 -16.38 15.64 7.79
CA TRP A 333 -16.72 16.29 6.53
C TRP A 333 -16.99 15.26 5.42
N SER A 334 -17.67 15.72 4.39
CA SER A 334 -17.87 14.98 3.14
C SER A 334 -17.57 15.87 1.94
N TYR A 335 -17.13 15.23 0.83
CA TYR A 335 -16.82 15.90 -0.42
C TYR A 335 -17.24 15.02 -1.60
N ASN A 336 -17.80 15.58 -2.67
CA ASN A 336 -18.45 14.82 -3.74
C ASN A 336 -18.00 15.19 -5.16
N LYS A 337 -16.83 15.81 -5.30
CA LYS A 337 -16.23 16.18 -6.59
C LYS A 337 -14.80 15.65 -6.67
N GLY A 338 -14.26 15.47 -7.88
CA GLY A 338 -12.85 15.18 -8.09
C GLY A 338 -12.26 14.05 -7.24
N THR A 339 -13.06 13.05 -6.84
CA THR A 339 -12.63 11.95 -5.97
C THR A 339 -11.92 10.86 -6.75
N ALA A 340 -11.05 10.12 -6.06
CA ALA A 340 -10.29 9.02 -6.64
C ALA A 340 -11.17 7.80 -6.89
N TYR A 341 -10.97 7.10 -8.02
CA TYR A 341 -11.64 5.83 -8.32
C TYR A 341 -10.72 4.62 -8.13
N VAL A 342 -9.52 4.63 -8.71
CA VAL A 342 -8.57 3.54 -8.57
C VAL A 342 -7.40 3.91 -7.65
N PRO A 343 -6.68 5.03 -7.87
CA PRO A 343 -5.62 5.43 -6.96
C PRO A 343 -6.18 5.73 -5.56
N SER A 344 -5.54 5.21 -4.51
CA SER A 344 -5.89 5.60 -3.14
C SER A 344 -5.52 7.07 -2.89
N PRO A 345 -6.26 7.78 -2.02
CA PRO A 345 -5.87 9.13 -1.62
C PRO A 345 -4.52 9.12 -0.89
N ILE A 346 -3.90 10.28 -0.74
CA ILE A 346 -2.79 10.42 0.19
C ILE A 346 -3.05 11.58 1.15
N LEU A 347 -2.82 11.32 2.44
CA LEU A 347 -2.84 12.32 3.48
C LEU A 347 -1.41 12.64 3.86
N TYR A 348 -0.99 13.89 3.63
CA TYR A 348 0.37 14.31 3.91
C TYR A 348 0.40 15.74 4.46
N GLY A 349 0.99 15.90 5.66
CA GLY A 349 0.88 17.13 6.43
C GLY A 349 -0.56 17.42 6.81
N ASP A 350 -1.03 18.63 6.52
CA ASP A 350 -2.40 19.08 6.82
C ASP A 350 -3.39 18.84 5.67
N TYR A 351 -2.98 18.14 4.60
CA TYR A 351 -3.76 18.04 3.36
C TYR A 351 -4.05 16.61 2.94
N VAL A 352 -5.25 16.42 2.37
CA VAL A 352 -5.65 15.22 1.64
C VAL A 352 -5.62 15.51 0.14
N TYR A 353 -4.95 14.64 -0.61
CA TYR A 353 -4.88 14.72 -2.07
C TYR A 353 -5.66 13.56 -2.66
N LEU A 354 -6.64 13.91 -3.48
CA LEU A 354 -7.49 12.99 -4.23
C LEU A 354 -7.09 13.07 -5.70
N MET A 355 -6.67 11.95 -6.28
CA MET A 355 -6.31 11.90 -7.70
C MET A 355 -7.27 10.99 -8.44
N THR A 356 -7.95 11.53 -9.44
CA THR A 356 -8.76 10.71 -10.34
C THR A 356 -7.88 9.83 -11.22
N ASP A 357 -8.43 8.73 -11.70
CA ASP A 357 -7.78 7.87 -12.70
C ASP A 357 -7.38 8.60 -14.00
N ARG A 358 -7.95 9.79 -14.26
CA ARG A 358 -7.65 10.66 -15.41
C ARG A 358 -6.66 11.80 -15.10
N GLY A 359 -5.96 11.73 -13.97
CA GLY A 359 -4.92 12.66 -13.59
C GLY A 359 -5.39 14.05 -13.17
N LEU A 360 -6.62 14.17 -12.68
CA LEU A 360 -7.09 15.39 -12.03
C LEU A 360 -6.84 15.30 -10.54
N LEU A 361 -6.14 16.27 -9.99
CA LEU A 361 -5.77 16.33 -8.58
C LEU A 361 -6.62 17.36 -7.84
N THR A 362 -7.17 16.95 -6.70
CA THR A 362 -7.89 17.80 -5.76
C THR A 362 -7.15 17.79 -4.42
N CYS A 363 -6.98 18.94 -3.80
CA CYS A 363 -6.38 19.08 -2.48
C CYS A 363 -7.39 19.68 -1.51
N LEU A 364 -7.57 19.01 -0.37
CA LEU A 364 -8.46 19.43 0.70
C LEU A 364 -7.66 19.61 1.99
N ASP A 365 -8.03 20.58 2.81
CA ASP A 365 -7.61 20.63 4.21
C ASP A 365 -8.14 19.38 4.93
N ALA A 366 -7.26 18.61 5.54
CA ALA A 366 -7.60 17.30 6.12
C ALA A 366 -8.58 17.40 7.31
N LYS A 367 -8.52 18.47 8.07
CA LYS A 367 -9.34 18.70 9.25
C LYS A 367 -10.77 19.10 8.92
N THR A 368 -10.94 19.94 7.89
CA THR A 368 -12.20 20.65 7.61
C THR A 368 -12.85 20.22 6.32
N GLY A 369 -12.13 19.52 5.43
CA GLY A 369 -12.59 19.20 4.08
C GLY A 369 -12.63 20.43 3.14
N LYS A 370 -12.14 21.59 3.59
CA LYS A 370 -12.09 22.79 2.76
C LYS A 370 -11.20 22.55 1.56
N MET A 371 -11.71 22.87 0.37
CA MET A 371 -10.98 22.75 -0.87
C MET A 371 -9.92 23.88 -0.97
N GLU A 372 -8.67 23.47 -1.21
CA GLU A 372 -7.55 24.37 -1.52
C GLU A 372 -7.41 24.52 -3.03
N TYR A 373 -7.49 23.43 -3.79
CA TYR A 373 -7.63 23.44 -5.25
C TYR A 373 -8.34 22.18 -5.75
N GLU A 374 -8.98 22.28 -6.93
CA GLU A 374 -9.72 21.20 -7.58
C GLU A 374 -9.38 21.11 -9.06
N GLY A 375 -9.29 19.89 -9.59
CA GLY A 375 -9.13 19.64 -11.02
C GLY A 375 -7.79 20.06 -11.61
N ALA A 376 -6.77 20.24 -10.76
CA ALA A 376 -5.42 20.55 -11.21
C ALA A 376 -4.85 19.38 -12.04
N ARG A 377 -4.12 19.69 -13.12
CA ARG A 377 -3.61 18.69 -14.07
C ARG A 377 -2.11 18.53 -13.96
N VAL A 378 -1.65 17.30 -14.19
CA VAL A 378 -0.24 17.06 -14.52
C VAL A 378 0.05 17.56 -15.94
N PRO A 379 1.32 17.86 -16.29
CA PRO A 379 1.68 18.48 -17.59
C PRO A 379 1.24 17.70 -18.83
N LYS A 380 1.12 16.37 -18.74
CA LYS A 380 0.71 15.50 -19.85
C LYS A 380 -0.57 14.77 -19.49
N ALA A 381 -1.55 14.78 -20.41
CA ALA A 381 -2.77 13.99 -20.23
C ALA A 381 -2.42 12.50 -20.18
N THR A 382 -2.86 11.82 -19.13
CA THR A 382 -2.49 10.45 -18.82
C THR A 382 -3.48 9.80 -17.86
N THR A 383 -3.36 8.49 -17.65
CA THR A 383 -4.16 7.72 -16.71
C THR A 383 -3.32 7.19 -15.55
N PHE A 384 -3.96 6.93 -14.42
CA PHE A 384 -3.30 6.51 -13.19
C PHE A 384 -3.98 5.29 -12.56
N MET A 385 -3.20 4.27 -12.28
CA MET A 385 -3.56 3.13 -11.44
C MET A 385 -2.77 3.13 -10.13
N ALA A 386 -1.50 3.57 -10.20
CA ALA A 386 -0.63 3.68 -9.03
C ALA A 386 -1.14 4.75 -8.07
N SER A 387 -1.15 4.42 -6.79
CA SER A 387 -1.47 5.38 -5.72
C SER A 387 -0.30 6.31 -5.45
N PRO A 388 -0.56 7.56 -5.06
CA PRO A 388 0.46 8.53 -4.68
C PRO A 388 1.31 8.06 -3.50
N VAL A 389 2.58 8.50 -3.48
CA VAL A 389 3.54 8.29 -2.37
C VAL A 389 4.16 9.63 -2.00
N ALA A 390 4.38 9.88 -0.72
CA ALA A 390 4.93 11.16 -0.24
C ALA A 390 6.21 10.98 0.56
N TYR A 391 7.10 11.96 0.44
CA TYR A 391 8.34 12.06 1.22
C TYR A 391 8.84 13.51 1.20
N GLU A 392 9.48 13.96 2.25
CA GLU A 392 10.27 15.21 2.30
C GLU A 392 9.58 16.41 1.62
N GLY A 393 8.28 16.66 1.92
CA GLY A 393 7.51 17.76 1.34
C GLY A 393 7.13 17.56 -0.14
N LYS A 394 7.23 16.35 -0.68
CA LYS A 394 6.96 16.02 -2.07
C LYS A 394 5.95 14.89 -2.20
N ILE A 395 5.23 14.85 -3.31
CA ILE A 395 4.31 13.77 -3.67
C ILE A 395 4.69 13.25 -5.05
N LEU A 396 4.81 11.92 -5.17
CA LEU A 396 5.00 11.23 -6.44
C LEU A 396 3.67 10.74 -6.99
N LEU A 397 3.36 11.09 -8.23
CA LEU A 397 2.24 10.57 -9.00
C LEU A 397 2.81 9.82 -10.20
N THR A 398 2.64 8.49 -10.23
CA THR A 398 3.18 7.66 -11.32
C THR A 398 2.06 7.21 -12.25
N SER A 399 2.18 7.55 -13.54
CA SER A 399 1.18 7.27 -14.57
C SER A 399 1.32 5.87 -15.18
N GLU A 400 0.26 5.42 -15.86
CA GLU A 400 0.28 4.14 -16.60
C GLU A 400 1.34 4.12 -17.71
N GLU A 401 1.70 5.27 -18.28
CA GLU A 401 2.75 5.38 -19.31
C GLU A 401 4.17 5.34 -18.74
N GLY A 402 4.29 5.31 -17.40
CA GLY A 402 5.59 5.27 -16.71
C GLY A 402 6.21 6.64 -16.45
N ASP A 403 5.45 7.71 -16.64
CA ASP A 403 5.86 9.04 -16.22
C ASP A 403 5.57 9.22 -14.72
N THR A 404 6.54 9.76 -13.98
CA THR A 404 6.35 10.11 -12.56
C THR A 404 6.49 11.61 -12.39
N TYR A 405 5.41 12.24 -11.92
CA TYR A 405 5.36 13.65 -11.61
C TYR A 405 5.72 13.86 -10.13
N VAL A 406 6.71 14.68 -9.88
CA VAL A 406 7.11 15.10 -8.54
C VAL A 406 6.43 16.42 -8.24
N LEU A 407 5.50 16.43 -7.29
CA LEU A 407 4.78 17.61 -6.86
C LEU A 407 5.33 18.12 -5.54
N LYS A 408 5.29 19.43 -5.32
CA LYS A 408 5.44 20.04 -4.01
C LYS A 408 4.15 19.83 -3.21
N ALA A 409 4.27 19.28 -2.00
CA ALA A 409 3.12 19.17 -1.11
C ALA A 409 2.73 20.56 -0.57
N GLY A 410 1.43 20.80 -0.42
CA GLY A 410 0.89 22.06 0.10
C GLY A 410 -0.40 22.48 -0.60
N PRO A 411 -0.94 23.67 -0.21
CA PRO A 411 -2.24 24.15 -0.70
C PRO A 411 -2.20 24.72 -2.13
N LYS A 412 -1.03 24.72 -2.78
CA LYS A 412 -0.87 25.17 -4.16
C LYS A 412 -0.38 24.04 -5.04
N HIS A 413 -0.99 23.87 -6.20
CA HIS A 413 -0.55 22.88 -7.18
C HIS A 413 0.74 23.34 -7.85
N GLU A 414 1.82 22.58 -7.67
CA GLU A 414 3.12 22.85 -8.28
C GLU A 414 3.79 21.53 -8.67
N VAL A 415 4.03 21.33 -9.96
CA VAL A 415 4.81 20.18 -10.48
C VAL A 415 6.27 20.60 -10.59
N ILE A 416 7.11 20.02 -9.75
CA ILE A 416 8.56 20.30 -9.69
C ILE A 416 9.29 19.65 -10.86
N ARG A 417 8.92 18.39 -11.18
CA ARG A 417 9.62 17.58 -12.20
C ARG A 417 8.71 16.52 -12.79
N THR A 418 8.98 16.17 -14.05
CA THR A 418 8.46 14.97 -14.70
C THR A 418 9.64 14.05 -15.05
N ASN A 419 9.54 12.79 -14.66
CA ASN A 419 10.52 11.74 -14.91
C ASN A 419 9.86 10.60 -15.70
N SER A 420 10.61 9.90 -16.57
CA SER A 420 10.05 8.78 -17.34
C SER A 420 10.96 7.55 -17.28
N LEU A 421 10.36 6.38 -17.11
CA LEU A 421 11.05 5.10 -17.17
C LEU A 421 10.98 4.46 -18.56
N GLY A 422 10.11 4.93 -19.44
CA GLY A 422 9.95 4.45 -20.81
C GLY A 422 9.24 3.10 -20.91
N GLU A 423 8.54 2.67 -19.87
CA GLU A 423 7.67 1.50 -19.88
C GLU A 423 6.45 1.71 -18.98
N PRO A 424 5.32 0.99 -19.22
CA PRO A 424 4.11 1.13 -18.39
C PRO A 424 4.35 0.78 -16.92
N VAL A 425 3.68 1.55 -16.03
CA VAL A 425 3.73 1.35 -14.57
C VAL A 425 2.32 1.33 -14.01
N TYR A 426 1.97 0.25 -13.31
CA TYR A 426 0.67 0.08 -12.64
C TYR A 426 0.81 0.01 -11.11
N ALA A 427 1.98 -0.39 -10.64
CA ALA A 427 2.28 -0.54 -9.22
C ALA A 427 2.67 0.79 -8.59
N SER A 428 2.25 1.01 -7.35
CA SER A 428 2.69 2.18 -6.58
C SER A 428 4.16 2.05 -6.19
N PRO A 429 4.94 3.14 -6.21
CA PRO A 429 6.32 3.14 -5.75
C PRO A 429 6.46 2.75 -4.28
N ALA A 430 7.62 2.20 -3.92
CA ALA A 430 8.06 2.01 -2.54
C ALA A 430 9.27 2.90 -2.26
N ILE A 431 9.40 3.37 -1.03
CA ILE A 431 10.53 4.21 -0.60
C ILE A 431 11.17 3.60 0.64
N ALA A 432 12.44 3.24 0.53
CA ALA A 432 13.18 2.67 1.64
C ALA A 432 14.68 2.95 1.51
N ASP A 433 15.33 3.27 2.62
CA ASP A 433 16.77 3.49 2.74
C ASP A 433 17.34 4.47 1.72
N GLY A 434 16.64 5.60 1.53
CA GLY A 434 17.04 6.67 0.60
C GLY A 434 16.93 6.29 -0.88
N LYS A 435 16.11 5.30 -1.22
CA LYS A 435 15.89 4.81 -2.59
C LYS A 435 14.39 4.74 -2.90
N ILE A 436 14.05 4.94 -4.17
CA ILE A 436 12.71 4.75 -4.71
C ILE A 436 12.74 3.47 -5.54
N PHE A 437 11.81 2.55 -5.28
CA PHE A 437 11.64 1.32 -6.04
C PHE A 437 10.35 1.42 -6.84
N ILE A 438 10.47 1.31 -8.17
CA ILE A 438 9.32 1.38 -9.09
C ILE A 438 9.28 0.09 -9.89
N ARG A 439 8.13 -0.58 -9.83
CA ARG A 439 7.87 -1.75 -10.66
C ARG A 439 7.16 -1.31 -11.94
N GLY A 440 7.87 -1.42 -13.06
CA GLY A 440 7.29 -1.36 -14.39
C GLY A 440 6.67 -2.68 -14.83
N GLN A 441 6.14 -2.73 -16.03
CA GLN A 441 5.54 -3.94 -16.59
C GLN A 441 6.58 -5.02 -16.87
N GLN A 442 7.78 -4.63 -17.28
CA GLN A 442 8.87 -5.54 -17.66
C GLN A 442 9.99 -5.60 -16.62
N ASN A 443 10.17 -4.55 -15.84
CA ASN A 443 11.33 -4.43 -14.96
C ASN A 443 10.93 -3.85 -13.59
N ILE A 444 11.78 -4.09 -12.60
CA ILE A 444 11.83 -3.30 -11.37
C ILE A 444 13.07 -2.42 -11.38
N TYR A 445 12.91 -1.17 -10.96
CA TYR A 445 13.96 -0.15 -10.91
C TYR A 445 14.27 0.24 -9.48
N CYS A 446 15.55 0.44 -9.17
CA CYS A 446 16.01 1.12 -7.98
C CYS A 446 16.57 2.49 -8.37
N ILE A 447 15.98 3.54 -7.85
CA ILE A 447 16.33 4.93 -8.12
C ILE A 447 16.94 5.52 -6.85
N GLY A 448 18.08 6.17 -6.97
CA GLY A 448 18.81 6.75 -5.84
C GLY A 448 19.93 7.68 -6.32
N ASN A 449 20.47 8.50 -5.39
CA ASN A 449 21.64 9.34 -5.62
C ASN A 449 22.93 8.54 -5.58
#